data_49af9050437946fcea99c9cff621cb6d
#
_entry.id   49af9050437946fcea99c9cff621cb6d
#
_cell.length_a   1.000
_cell.length_b   1.000
_cell.length_c   1.000
_cell.angle_alpha   90.00
_cell.angle_beta   90.00
_cell.angle_gamma   90.00
#
_symmetry.space_group_name_H-M   'P 1'
#
loop_
_entity.id
_entity.type
_entity.pdbx_description
1 polymer ?
#
loop_
_entity_poly.entity_id
_entity_poly.type
_entity_poly.pdbx_seq_one_letter_code
_entity_poly.pdbx_strand_id
1 'polypeptide(L)'
;VAETIEKSVDHRRRGRWLRRGAMYLVAAAVVAALVYAWLPKPLPADLVAVSRGALRVTVDEDGRARVKDRYVVSAPVGGGLARVELHAGDPVGEGMVVARVMPAAAPLLDERSRASAEQHLGQAQAAQKQSRAQIQRAEATASYARSEASRLRELNRSAVAPQAELERALMAERSGDAELASTRFAARVADHEVEMARIALRQASGKATGEPVAITSPVGGHVLRVLRESEGVVAPGTPLLEVGDPAALEIVVDVLTSDAVRVRPGGLAIIDAWGGPALEGRVRRVEPSAFTRLSALGVEEQRVNALVDIVSPRPRWEDLGDGYRVEVHVVVWERPDAVKAPASAVFRHGDGWALFRVDGGVARLTPVGVGERTGREVQITGGIAEGAQVIVYPSDRIADGTRVVQR
;
A
#
# COMPACT_ATOMS: atom_id res chain seq x y z
N VAL A 1 44.35 -41.56 95.89
CA VAL A 1 42.99 -42.02 95.42
C VAL A 1 42.07 -40.81 95.12
N ALA A 2 42.41 -39.55 95.52
CA ALA A 2 41.57 -38.40 95.34
C ALA A 2 41.71 -37.62 94.04
N GLU A 3 42.81 -37.83 93.27
CA GLU A 3 43.15 -37.08 92.04
C GLU A 3 42.58 -37.62 90.72
N THR A 4 42.03 -38.84 90.72
CA THR A 4 41.51 -39.52 89.57
C THR A 4 40.02 -39.26 89.29
N ILE A 5 39.28 -38.71 90.25
CA ILE A 5 37.79 -38.50 90.15
C ILE A 5 37.43 -37.13 89.54
N GLU A 6 38.32 -36.12 89.66
CA GLU A 6 38.02 -34.75 89.23
C GLU A 6 38.16 -34.56 87.71
N LYS A 7 38.98 -35.38 87.01
CA LYS A 7 39.16 -35.32 85.54
C LYS A 7 38.02 -35.94 84.73
N SER A 8 37.19 -36.80 85.32
CA SER A 8 36.12 -37.49 84.58
C SER A 8 34.81 -36.69 84.47
N VAL A 9 34.60 -35.68 85.32
CA VAL A 9 33.35 -34.87 85.35
C VAL A 9 33.41 -33.76 84.30
N ASP A 10 34.58 -33.20 84.04
CA ASP A 10 34.75 -32.09 83.14
C ASP A 10 34.59 -32.50 81.64
N HIS A 11 34.97 -33.71 81.25
CA HIS A 11 34.76 -34.18 79.86
C HIS A 11 33.30 -34.44 79.51
N ARG A 12 32.46 -34.82 80.50
CA ARG A 12 31.02 -35.01 80.25
C ARG A 12 30.22 -33.74 80.15
N ARG A 13 30.67 -32.62 80.78
CA ARG A 13 30.07 -31.31 80.67
C ARG A 13 30.43 -30.67 79.32
N ARG A 14 31.69 -30.71 78.84
CA ARG A 14 32.13 -30.20 77.55
C ARG A 14 31.42 -30.93 76.39
N GLY A 15 31.24 -32.22 76.46
CA GLY A 15 30.55 -33.01 75.45
C GLY A 15 29.08 -32.66 75.32
N ARG A 16 28.42 -32.26 76.42
CA ARG A 16 26.99 -31.79 76.37
C ARG A 16 26.85 -30.41 75.80
N TRP A 17 27.75 -29.49 76.03
CA TRP A 17 27.78 -28.18 75.44
C TRP A 17 28.10 -28.22 73.95
N LEU A 18 29.06 -29.01 73.54
CA LEU A 18 29.35 -29.24 72.12
C LEU A 18 28.19 -29.91 71.40
N ARG A 19 27.50 -30.87 71.97
CA ARG A 19 26.28 -31.48 71.39
C ARG A 19 25.11 -30.50 71.31
N ARG A 20 24.92 -29.62 72.29
CA ARG A 20 23.90 -28.58 72.23
C ARG A 20 24.26 -27.49 71.22
N GLY A 21 25.51 -27.10 71.10
CA GLY A 21 26.02 -26.18 70.06
C GLY A 21 25.82 -26.73 68.67
N ALA A 22 26.18 -28.03 68.46
CA ALA A 22 25.92 -28.71 67.19
C ALA A 22 24.43 -28.81 66.83
N MET A 23 23.59 -29.08 67.86
CA MET A 23 22.13 -29.11 67.64
C MET A 23 21.54 -27.76 67.26
N TYR A 24 22.02 -26.66 67.86
CA TYR A 24 21.61 -25.30 67.47
C TYR A 24 22.11 -24.94 66.07
N LEU A 25 23.32 -25.34 65.70
CA LEU A 25 23.83 -25.14 64.35
C LEU A 25 23.05 -25.90 63.28
N VAL A 26 22.66 -27.16 63.58
CA VAL A 26 21.81 -27.94 62.69
C VAL A 26 20.38 -27.33 62.59
N ALA A 27 19.83 -26.90 63.77
CA ALA A 27 18.55 -26.22 63.76
C ALA A 27 18.57 -24.90 62.95
N ALA A 28 19.64 -24.11 63.13
CA ALA A 28 19.83 -22.87 62.33
C ALA A 28 20.03 -23.15 60.84
N ALA A 29 20.76 -24.22 60.49
CA ALA A 29 20.94 -24.63 59.11
C ALA A 29 19.62 -25.15 58.48
N VAL A 30 18.80 -25.89 59.23
CA VAL A 30 17.47 -26.33 58.79
C VAL A 30 16.53 -25.12 58.62
N VAL A 31 16.54 -24.18 59.58
CA VAL A 31 15.75 -22.93 59.43
C VAL A 31 16.24 -22.11 58.22
N ALA A 32 17.55 -21.97 58.03
CA ALA A 32 18.10 -21.29 56.87
C ALA A 32 17.75 -22.02 55.53
N ALA A 33 17.78 -23.35 55.51
CA ALA A 33 17.36 -24.15 54.38
C ALA A 33 15.84 -24.01 54.07
N LEU A 34 15.01 -23.99 55.13
CA LEU A 34 13.58 -23.72 55.00
C LEU A 34 13.30 -22.32 54.48
N VAL A 35 13.97 -21.30 55.03
CA VAL A 35 13.86 -19.92 54.52
C VAL A 35 14.32 -19.84 53.09
N TYR A 36 15.43 -20.50 52.72
CA TYR A 36 15.92 -20.56 51.32
C TYR A 36 14.95 -21.28 50.38
N ALA A 37 14.31 -22.36 50.86
CA ALA A 37 13.31 -23.11 50.10
C ALA A 37 12.00 -22.34 49.88
N TRP A 38 11.71 -21.40 50.78
CA TRP A 38 10.53 -20.50 50.71
C TRP A 38 10.80 -19.21 49.93
N LEU A 39 12.04 -18.89 49.63
CA LEU A 39 12.35 -17.73 48.76
C LEU A 39 11.76 -17.97 47.36
N PRO A 40 10.91 -17.08 46.86
CA PRO A 40 10.30 -17.23 45.54
C PRO A 40 11.42 -17.30 44.48
N LYS A 41 11.44 -18.41 43.72
CA LYS A 41 12.39 -18.59 42.63
C LYS A 41 12.08 -17.58 41.53
N PRO A 42 13.09 -16.92 40.94
CA PRO A 42 12.87 -15.98 39.86
C PRO A 42 12.23 -16.71 38.67
N LEU A 43 11.22 -16.09 38.07
CA LEU A 43 10.56 -16.59 36.86
C LEU A 43 11.36 -16.20 35.63
N PRO A 44 11.58 -17.10 34.67
CA PRO A 44 12.21 -16.75 33.40
C PRO A 44 11.25 -15.85 32.59
N ALA A 45 11.77 -14.76 32.07
CA ALA A 45 11.04 -13.81 31.26
C ALA A 45 11.92 -13.30 30.10
N ASP A 46 11.31 -13.07 28.96
CA ASP A 46 11.99 -12.45 27.84
C ASP A 46 11.96 -10.93 28.01
N LEU A 47 13.15 -10.31 28.01
CA LEU A 47 13.33 -8.89 28.25
C LEU A 47 13.74 -8.18 26.97
N VAL A 48 13.09 -7.04 26.71
CA VAL A 48 13.44 -6.15 25.58
C VAL A 48 13.53 -4.72 26.09
N ALA A 49 14.50 -3.98 25.61
CA ALA A 49 14.63 -2.58 25.96
C ALA A 49 13.64 -1.72 25.17
N VAL A 50 13.00 -0.78 25.84
CA VAL A 50 12.25 0.30 25.18
C VAL A 50 13.22 1.12 24.36
N SER A 51 12.93 1.30 23.09
CA SER A 51 13.80 1.99 22.15
C SER A 51 13.17 3.28 21.65
N ARG A 52 14.00 4.15 21.12
CA ARG A 52 13.56 5.35 20.38
C ARG A 52 13.95 5.16 18.91
N GLY A 53 13.03 5.49 18.02
CA GLY A 53 13.29 5.38 16.59
C GLY A 53 12.05 5.62 15.75
N ALA A 54 12.21 5.45 14.46
CA ALA A 54 11.09 5.59 13.53
C ALA A 54 10.01 4.54 13.82
N LEU A 55 8.77 5.01 13.88
CA LEU A 55 7.59 4.16 13.92
C LEU A 55 6.66 4.61 12.81
N ARG A 56 6.27 3.64 11.96
CA ARG A 56 5.35 3.83 10.86
C ARG A 56 4.16 2.93 11.05
N VAL A 57 2.98 3.49 10.91
CA VAL A 57 1.73 2.73 10.85
C VAL A 57 1.29 2.69 9.40
N THR A 58 1.11 1.51 8.88
CA THR A 58 0.74 1.27 7.50
C THR A 58 -0.65 0.62 7.41
N VAL A 59 -1.32 0.87 6.32
CA VAL A 59 -2.43 0.05 5.83
C VAL A 59 -1.83 -0.84 4.76
N ASP A 60 -1.86 -2.14 5.01
CA ASP A 60 -1.23 -3.15 4.18
C ASP A 60 -2.32 -3.88 3.38
N GLU A 61 -2.29 -3.73 2.07
CA GLU A 61 -3.32 -4.28 1.18
C GLU A 61 -2.71 -4.77 -0.13
N ASP A 62 -3.43 -5.69 -0.76
CA ASP A 62 -3.12 -6.14 -2.11
C ASP A 62 -3.41 -5.04 -3.13
N GLY A 63 -2.53 -4.90 -4.09
CA GLY A 63 -2.69 -4.03 -5.24
C GLY A 63 -2.36 -4.75 -6.54
N ARG A 64 -2.59 -4.05 -7.63
CA ARG A 64 -2.18 -4.50 -8.97
C ARG A 64 -1.62 -3.33 -9.77
N ALA A 65 -0.57 -3.58 -10.51
CA ALA A 65 -0.07 -2.65 -11.50
C ALA A 65 -1.08 -2.55 -12.66
N ARG A 66 -1.33 -1.34 -13.13
CA ARG A 66 -2.24 -1.09 -14.24
C ARG A 66 -1.66 0.03 -15.12
N VAL A 67 -1.74 -0.14 -16.44
CA VAL A 67 -1.46 0.96 -17.35
C VAL A 67 -2.49 2.07 -17.13
N LYS A 68 -2.01 3.32 -16.92
CA LYS A 68 -2.87 4.48 -16.59
C LYS A 68 -3.89 4.76 -17.68
N ASP A 69 -3.39 4.91 -18.90
CA ASP A 69 -4.16 5.29 -20.07
C ASP A 69 -4.26 4.10 -21.01
N ARG A 70 -5.30 3.29 -20.81
CA ARG A 70 -5.61 2.11 -21.61
C ARG A 70 -6.72 2.46 -22.57
N TYR A 71 -6.51 2.15 -23.85
CA TYR A 71 -7.51 2.31 -24.89
C TYR A 71 -7.90 0.96 -25.50
N VAL A 72 -9.21 0.72 -25.55
CA VAL A 72 -9.78 -0.46 -26.22
C VAL A 72 -10.15 -0.11 -27.64
N VAL A 73 -9.42 -0.67 -28.62
CA VAL A 73 -9.74 -0.52 -30.03
C VAL A 73 -10.84 -1.49 -30.38
N SER A 74 -11.97 -0.97 -30.88
CA SER A 74 -13.16 -1.75 -31.22
C SER A 74 -13.49 -1.64 -32.70
N ALA A 75 -14.23 -2.63 -33.21
CA ALA A 75 -14.71 -2.62 -34.59
C ALA A 75 -15.76 -1.52 -34.81
N PRO A 76 -15.57 -0.56 -35.72
CA PRO A 76 -16.54 0.51 -35.96
C PRO A 76 -17.76 0.05 -36.78
N VAL A 77 -17.58 -1.04 -37.52
CA VAL A 77 -18.56 -1.58 -38.45
C VAL A 77 -18.61 -3.07 -38.31
N GLY A 78 -19.80 -3.65 -38.58
CA GLY A 78 -19.98 -5.10 -38.65
C GLY A 78 -19.46 -5.67 -39.96
N GLY A 79 -18.88 -6.87 -39.89
CA GLY A 79 -18.35 -7.53 -41.08
C GLY A 79 -17.34 -8.61 -40.76
N GLY A 80 -16.63 -9.05 -41.78
CA GLY A 80 -15.55 -10.03 -41.67
C GLY A 80 -14.28 -9.33 -41.14
N LEU A 81 -13.86 -9.62 -39.91
CA LEU A 81 -12.56 -9.23 -39.40
C LEU A 81 -11.47 -10.06 -40.06
N ALA A 82 -10.48 -9.44 -40.66
CA ALA A 82 -9.25 -10.12 -41.07
C ALA A 82 -8.41 -10.51 -39.83
N ARG A 83 -7.59 -11.53 -39.94
CA ARG A 83 -6.68 -11.92 -38.86
C ARG A 83 -5.87 -10.71 -38.37
N VAL A 84 -5.85 -10.54 -37.06
CA VAL A 84 -5.00 -9.53 -36.41
C VAL A 84 -3.59 -10.13 -36.26
N GLU A 85 -2.61 -9.51 -36.93
CA GLU A 85 -1.23 -10.01 -36.95
C GLU A 85 -0.39 -9.50 -35.74
N LEU A 86 -0.94 -8.52 -35.00
CA LEU A 86 -0.29 -7.95 -33.84
C LEU A 86 -0.40 -8.87 -32.62
N HIS A 87 0.66 -8.92 -31.82
CA HIS A 87 0.74 -9.68 -30.60
C HIS A 87 0.88 -8.74 -29.39
N ALA A 88 0.58 -9.24 -28.20
CA ALA A 88 0.85 -8.50 -26.96
C ALA A 88 2.36 -8.17 -26.85
N GLY A 89 2.67 -6.90 -26.57
CA GLY A 89 4.03 -6.36 -26.54
C GLY A 89 4.46 -5.63 -27.80
N ASP A 90 3.77 -5.81 -28.93
CA ASP A 90 4.15 -5.15 -30.20
C ASP A 90 3.99 -3.62 -30.10
N PRO A 91 4.93 -2.84 -30.61
CA PRO A 91 4.82 -1.39 -30.64
C PRO A 91 3.77 -0.93 -31.66
N VAL A 92 2.97 0.06 -31.29
CA VAL A 92 1.93 0.63 -32.13
C VAL A 92 2.06 2.15 -32.13
N GLY A 93 2.13 2.72 -33.37
CA GLY A 93 2.11 4.18 -33.57
C GLY A 93 0.69 4.73 -33.60
N GLU A 94 0.55 6.02 -33.31
CA GLU A 94 -0.72 6.74 -33.52
C GLU A 94 -1.05 6.73 -35.04
N GLY A 95 -2.30 6.37 -35.39
CA GLY A 95 -2.75 6.22 -36.75
C GLY A 95 -2.32 4.92 -37.45
N MET A 96 -1.51 4.06 -36.83
CA MET A 96 -1.12 2.77 -37.38
C MET A 96 -2.34 1.85 -37.52
N VAL A 97 -2.42 1.17 -38.66
CA VAL A 97 -3.50 0.18 -38.91
C VAL A 97 -3.24 -1.05 -38.05
N VAL A 98 -4.19 -1.35 -37.15
CA VAL A 98 -4.11 -2.47 -36.19
C VAL A 98 -5.05 -3.63 -36.55
N ALA A 99 -6.08 -3.36 -37.32
CA ALA A 99 -6.99 -4.40 -37.81
C ALA A 99 -7.67 -3.95 -39.10
N ARG A 100 -8.27 -4.89 -39.85
CA ARG A 100 -9.10 -4.61 -41.02
C ARG A 100 -10.40 -5.36 -40.92
N VAL A 101 -11.49 -4.66 -41.22
CA VAL A 101 -12.83 -5.27 -41.28
C VAL A 101 -13.39 -5.11 -42.69
N MET A 102 -13.72 -6.20 -43.32
CA MET A 102 -14.51 -6.21 -44.55
C MET A 102 -15.98 -5.99 -44.20
N PRO A 103 -16.58 -4.83 -44.51
CA PRO A 103 -17.98 -4.59 -44.16
C PRO A 103 -18.88 -5.63 -44.76
N ALA A 104 -19.83 -6.15 -43.97
CA ALA A 104 -20.93 -6.94 -44.54
C ALA A 104 -21.69 -6.08 -45.55
N ALA A 105 -22.13 -6.68 -46.67
CA ALA A 105 -22.96 -5.99 -47.63
C ALA A 105 -24.17 -5.36 -46.88
N ALA A 106 -24.34 -4.05 -47.03
CA ALA A 106 -25.41 -3.32 -46.34
C ALA A 106 -26.76 -3.96 -46.68
N PRO A 107 -27.56 -4.41 -45.69
CA PRO A 107 -28.97 -4.72 -45.95
C PRO A 107 -29.60 -3.43 -46.51
N LEU A 108 -30.50 -3.58 -47.44
CA LEU A 108 -31.26 -2.48 -48.04
C LEU A 108 -31.62 -1.43 -46.98
N LEU A 109 -31.16 -0.21 -47.17
CA LEU A 109 -31.25 1.01 -46.37
C LEU A 109 -32.35 0.99 -45.31
N ASP A 110 -32.01 0.61 -44.10
CA ASP A 110 -32.88 0.79 -42.94
C ASP A 110 -32.66 2.19 -42.39
N GLU A 111 -33.67 3.08 -42.53
CA GLU A 111 -33.63 4.45 -41.98
C GLU A 111 -33.28 4.50 -40.49
N ARG A 112 -33.62 3.44 -39.74
CA ARG A 112 -33.26 3.32 -38.30
C ARG A 112 -31.75 3.17 -38.07
N SER A 113 -31.09 2.35 -38.90
CA SER A 113 -29.64 2.18 -38.80
C SER A 113 -28.90 3.46 -39.12
N ARG A 114 -29.36 4.20 -40.12
CA ARG A 114 -28.85 5.52 -40.47
C ARG A 114 -29.07 6.52 -39.35
N ALA A 115 -30.30 6.64 -38.83
CA ALA A 115 -30.63 7.53 -37.72
C ALA A 115 -29.78 7.22 -36.44
N SER A 116 -29.59 5.93 -36.15
CA SER A 116 -28.73 5.49 -35.05
C SER A 116 -27.28 5.93 -35.26
N ALA A 117 -26.72 5.76 -36.46
CA ALA A 117 -25.34 6.19 -36.76
C ALA A 117 -25.20 7.73 -36.70
N GLU A 118 -26.23 8.47 -37.14
CA GLU A 118 -26.26 9.95 -37.02
C GLU A 118 -26.26 10.38 -35.51
N GLN A 119 -27.04 9.69 -34.68
CA GLN A 119 -27.06 9.95 -33.23
C GLN A 119 -25.69 9.65 -32.59
N HIS A 120 -25.06 8.51 -32.93
CA HIS A 120 -23.72 8.16 -32.45
C HIS A 120 -22.68 9.20 -32.85
N LEU A 121 -22.72 9.68 -34.07
CA LEU A 121 -21.83 10.76 -34.52
C LEU A 121 -22.06 12.04 -33.69
N GLY A 122 -23.32 12.40 -33.42
CA GLY A 122 -23.66 13.54 -32.57
C GLY A 122 -23.11 13.41 -31.15
N GLN A 123 -23.23 12.21 -30.56
CA GLN A 123 -22.69 11.90 -29.24
C GLN A 123 -21.15 12.00 -29.22
N ALA A 124 -20.46 11.40 -30.20
CA ALA A 124 -19.00 11.47 -30.32
C ALA A 124 -18.50 12.91 -30.47
N GLN A 125 -19.20 13.72 -31.30
CA GLN A 125 -18.88 15.14 -31.45
C GLN A 125 -19.10 15.96 -30.17
N ALA A 126 -20.12 15.62 -29.37
CA ALA A 126 -20.32 16.25 -28.06
C ALA A 126 -19.21 15.89 -27.07
N ALA A 127 -18.81 14.61 -27.02
CA ALA A 127 -17.68 14.15 -26.21
C ALA A 127 -16.37 14.80 -26.64
N GLN A 128 -16.10 14.96 -27.93
CA GLN A 128 -14.97 15.69 -28.47
C GLN A 128 -14.94 17.16 -27.99
N LYS A 129 -16.06 17.85 -28.05
CA LYS A 129 -16.16 19.24 -27.57
C LYS A 129 -15.89 19.32 -26.05
N GLN A 130 -16.41 18.36 -25.29
CA GLN A 130 -16.18 18.28 -23.84
C GLN A 130 -14.68 18.04 -23.53
N SER A 131 -14.02 17.11 -24.20
CA SER A 131 -12.61 16.81 -23.96
C SER A 131 -11.70 17.99 -24.35
N ARG A 132 -12.02 18.72 -25.42
CA ARG A 132 -11.32 19.97 -25.78
C ARG A 132 -11.45 21.06 -24.70
N ALA A 133 -12.63 21.20 -24.08
CA ALA A 133 -12.82 22.11 -22.96
C ALA A 133 -12.03 21.68 -21.71
N GLN A 134 -11.87 20.38 -21.51
CA GLN A 134 -11.03 19.83 -20.43
C GLN A 134 -9.54 20.13 -20.66
N ILE A 135 -9.04 20.00 -21.91
CA ILE A 135 -7.68 20.39 -22.25
C ILE A 135 -7.45 21.86 -21.87
N GLN A 136 -8.33 22.76 -22.29
CA GLN A 136 -8.16 24.19 -21.99
C GLN A 136 -8.04 24.48 -20.49
N ARG A 137 -8.84 23.78 -19.67
CA ARG A 137 -8.75 23.89 -18.20
C ARG A 137 -7.42 23.34 -17.69
N ALA A 138 -7.03 22.14 -18.13
CA ALA A 138 -5.79 21.52 -17.71
C ALA A 138 -4.56 22.34 -18.15
N GLU A 139 -4.58 22.93 -19.34
CA GLU A 139 -3.54 23.85 -19.85
C GLU A 139 -3.41 25.09 -18.94
N ALA A 140 -4.53 25.71 -18.57
CA ALA A 140 -4.52 26.86 -17.66
C ALA A 140 -3.92 26.49 -16.30
N THR A 141 -4.31 25.34 -15.73
CA THR A 141 -3.79 24.85 -14.46
C THR A 141 -2.30 24.53 -14.54
N ALA A 142 -1.87 23.79 -15.56
CA ALA A 142 -0.46 23.47 -15.77
C ALA A 142 0.41 24.71 -16.00
N SER A 143 -0.09 25.68 -16.79
CA SER A 143 0.64 26.92 -17.04
C SER A 143 0.80 27.77 -15.75
N TYR A 144 -0.24 27.85 -14.93
CA TYR A 144 -0.17 28.50 -13.62
C TYR A 144 0.85 27.83 -12.72
N ALA A 145 0.78 26.49 -12.58
CA ALA A 145 1.70 25.72 -11.75
C ALA A 145 3.17 25.87 -12.18
N ARG A 146 3.44 25.86 -13.50
CA ARG A 146 4.78 26.12 -14.07
C ARG A 146 5.28 27.52 -13.74
N SER A 147 4.43 28.53 -13.89
CA SER A 147 4.79 29.92 -13.60
C SER A 147 5.13 30.10 -12.13
N GLU A 148 4.33 29.49 -11.22
CA GLU A 148 4.54 29.53 -9.78
C GLU A 148 5.83 28.80 -9.38
N ALA A 149 6.06 27.60 -9.93
CA ALA A 149 7.29 26.86 -9.69
C ALA A 149 8.52 27.61 -10.20
N SER A 150 8.43 28.27 -11.37
CA SER A 150 9.49 29.12 -11.91
C SER A 150 9.79 30.31 -11.01
N ARG A 151 8.76 30.99 -10.51
CA ARG A 151 8.88 32.13 -9.59
C ARG A 151 9.54 31.69 -8.28
N LEU A 152 9.09 30.58 -7.68
CA LEU A 152 9.65 30.07 -6.42
C LEU A 152 11.07 29.52 -6.57
N ARG A 153 11.43 28.97 -7.75
CA ARG A 153 12.85 28.62 -8.05
C ARG A 153 13.75 29.85 -7.96
N GLU A 154 13.33 30.97 -8.51
CA GLU A 154 14.11 32.22 -8.48
C GLU A 154 14.20 32.81 -7.07
N LEU A 155 13.08 32.85 -6.34
CA LEU A 155 13.06 33.32 -4.95
C LEU A 155 13.88 32.41 -4.00
N ASN A 156 13.90 31.11 -4.26
CA ASN A 156 14.69 30.17 -3.45
C ASN A 156 16.20 30.35 -3.75
N ARG A 157 16.59 30.58 -5.01
CA ARG A 157 18.00 30.93 -5.35
C ARG A 157 18.46 32.19 -4.62
N SER A 158 17.57 33.14 -4.40
CA SER A 158 17.83 34.37 -3.66
C SER A 158 17.70 34.19 -2.12
N ALA A 159 17.49 32.95 -1.63
CA ALA A 159 17.25 32.62 -0.22
C ALA A 159 16.04 33.34 0.40
N VAL A 160 15.08 33.78 -0.40
CA VAL A 160 13.84 34.45 0.05
C VAL A 160 12.72 33.46 0.31
N ALA A 161 12.59 32.38 -0.51
CA ALA A 161 11.54 31.39 -0.32
C ALA A 161 12.09 30.13 0.38
N PRO A 162 11.33 29.52 1.33
CA PRO A 162 11.67 28.26 1.95
C PRO A 162 11.73 27.10 0.96
N GLN A 163 12.66 26.17 1.18
CA GLN A 163 12.80 24.96 0.35
C GLN A 163 11.49 24.16 0.24
N ALA A 164 10.76 24.04 1.35
CA ALA A 164 9.48 23.32 1.39
C ALA A 164 8.38 23.94 0.49
N GLU A 165 8.40 25.25 0.26
CA GLU A 165 7.47 25.89 -0.67
C GLU A 165 7.83 25.60 -2.12
N LEU A 166 9.14 25.63 -2.44
CA LEU A 166 9.61 25.24 -3.76
C LEU A 166 9.24 23.78 -4.07
N GLU A 167 9.47 22.86 -3.14
CA GLU A 167 9.12 21.44 -3.33
C GLU A 167 7.63 21.24 -3.58
N ARG A 168 6.76 21.96 -2.86
CA ARG A 168 5.30 21.92 -3.13
C ARG A 168 4.96 22.44 -4.52
N ALA A 169 5.57 23.53 -4.94
CA ALA A 169 5.31 24.08 -6.27
C ALA A 169 5.81 23.15 -7.39
N LEU A 170 6.97 22.49 -7.20
CA LEU A 170 7.48 21.50 -8.13
C LEU A 170 6.57 20.28 -8.23
N MET A 171 5.98 19.85 -7.12
CA MET A 171 4.98 18.77 -7.13
C MET A 171 3.70 19.19 -7.86
N ALA A 172 3.22 20.41 -7.63
CA ALA A 172 2.06 20.95 -8.33
C ALA A 172 2.32 21.07 -9.86
N GLU A 173 3.51 21.52 -10.27
CA GLU A 173 3.93 21.57 -11.67
C GLU A 173 3.87 20.16 -12.30
N ARG A 174 4.51 19.16 -11.68
CA ARG A 174 4.52 17.77 -12.19
C ARG A 174 3.10 17.18 -12.27
N SER A 175 2.29 17.43 -11.25
CA SER A 175 0.89 16.97 -11.22
C SER A 175 0.06 17.63 -12.33
N GLY A 176 0.24 18.94 -12.54
CA GLY A 176 -0.44 19.69 -13.62
C GLY A 176 -0.03 19.22 -15.01
N ASP A 177 1.26 18.91 -15.20
CA ASP A 177 1.77 18.40 -16.47
C ASP A 177 1.24 16.99 -16.76
N ALA A 178 1.20 16.12 -15.77
CA ALA A 178 0.63 14.78 -15.90
C ALA A 178 -0.87 14.82 -16.23
N GLU A 179 -1.64 15.70 -15.55
CA GLU A 179 -3.06 15.88 -15.84
C GLU A 179 -3.30 16.44 -17.25
N LEU A 180 -2.46 17.38 -17.72
CA LEU A 180 -2.54 17.88 -19.08
C LEU A 180 -2.22 16.77 -20.10
N ALA A 181 -1.24 15.94 -19.83
CA ALA A 181 -0.91 14.81 -20.72
C ALA A 181 -2.08 13.82 -20.81
N SER A 182 -2.67 13.46 -19.68
CA SER A 182 -3.85 12.57 -19.61
C SER A 182 -5.06 13.16 -20.34
N THR A 183 -5.35 14.46 -20.13
CA THR A 183 -6.45 15.13 -20.84
C THR A 183 -6.23 15.23 -22.35
N ARG A 184 -5.00 15.45 -22.79
CA ARG A 184 -4.65 15.41 -24.22
C ARG A 184 -4.82 14.03 -24.82
N PHE A 185 -4.45 12.98 -24.07
CA PHE A 185 -4.71 11.61 -24.47
C PHE A 185 -6.21 11.36 -24.66
N ALA A 186 -7.05 11.72 -23.66
CA ALA A 186 -8.51 11.58 -23.73
C ALA A 186 -9.11 12.31 -24.94
N ALA A 187 -8.57 13.48 -25.29
CA ALA A 187 -9.04 14.23 -26.46
C ALA A 187 -8.69 13.53 -27.79
N ARG A 188 -7.50 12.92 -27.90
CA ARG A 188 -7.17 12.11 -29.10
C ARG A 188 -8.10 10.92 -29.24
N VAL A 189 -8.43 10.26 -28.13
CA VAL A 189 -9.43 9.18 -28.13
C VAL A 189 -10.76 9.70 -28.64
N ALA A 190 -11.26 10.85 -28.16
CA ALA A 190 -12.52 11.44 -28.60
C ALA A 190 -12.48 11.88 -30.09
N ASP A 191 -11.32 12.38 -30.59
CA ASP A 191 -11.15 12.69 -32.00
C ASP A 191 -11.26 11.41 -32.86
N HIS A 192 -10.65 10.31 -32.38
CA HIS A 192 -10.76 9.01 -33.07
C HIS A 192 -12.18 8.47 -33.06
N GLU A 193 -12.90 8.56 -31.95
CA GLU A 193 -14.31 8.15 -31.83
C GLU A 193 -15.19 8.87 -32.87
N VAL A 194 -14.98 10.18 -33.10
CA VAL A 194 -15.68 10.94 -34.12
C VAL A 194 -15.39 10.37 -35.52
N GLU A 195 -14.15 10.03 -35.84
CA GLU A 195 -13.77 9.46 -37.13
C GLU A 195 -14.41 8.09 -37.34
N MET A 196 -14.41 7.24 -36.29
CA MET A 196 -15.04 5.93 -36.33
C MET A 196 -16.56 6.05 -36.52
N ALA A 197 -17.22 6.98 -35.84
CA ALA A 197 -18.65 7.23 -36.01
C ALA A 197 -18.97 7.76 -37.43
N ARG A 198 -18.08 8.54 -38.07
CA ARG A 198 -18.23 8.96 -39.46
C ARG A 198 -18.13 7.79 -40.43
N ILE A 199 -17.21 6.85 -40.20
CA ILE A 199 -17.08 5.64 -41.01
C ILE A 199 -18.35 4.83 -40.90
N ALA A 200 -18.88 4.63 -39.67
CA ALA A 200 -20.15 3.91 -39.43
C ALA A 200 -21.33 4.57 -40.14
N LEU A 201 -21.44 5.90 -40.11
CA LEU A 201 -22.49 6.63 -40.82
C LEU A 201 -22.38 6.51 -42.36
N ARG A 202 -21.16 6.56 -42.91
CA ARG A 202 -20.93 6.33 -44.36
C ARG A 202 -21.40 4.96 -44.78
N GLN A 203 -21.11 3.92 -43.96
CA GLN A 203 -21.61 2.55 -44.23
C GLN A 203 -23.13 2.48 -44.13
N ALA A 204 -23.75 3.00 -43.07
CA ALA A 204 -25.20 3.02 -42.89
C ALA A 204 -25.91 3.84 -43.97
N SER A 205 -25.22 4.77 -44.66
CA SER A 205 -25.76 5.54 -45.78
C SER A 205 -25.67 4.86 -47.13
N GLY A 206 -25.22 3.58 -47.19
CA GLY A 206 -25.05 2.85 -48.45
C GLY A 206 -23.93 3.36 -49.36
N LYS A 207 -23.11 4.27 -48.90
CA LYS A 207 -21.96 4.87 -49.61
C LYS A 207 -20.64 4.10 -49.41
N ALA A 208 -20.69 2.99 -48.63
CA ALA A 208 -19.53 2.14 -48.42
C ALA A 208 -19.33 1.28 -49.68
N THR A 209 -18.30 1.52 -50.42
CA THR A 209 -17.72 0.59 -51.41
C THR A 209 -17.23 -0.61 -50.59
N GLY A 210 -17.40 -1.86 -51.08
CA GLY A 210 -16.97 -3.07 -50.33
C GLY A 210 -15.48 -3.18 -50.04
N GLU A 211 -14.82 -2.04 -49.84
CA GLU A 211 -13.40 -1.95 -49.48
C GLU A 211 -13.18 -2.23 -47.96
N PRO A 212 -12.09 -2.90 -47.59
CA PRO A 212 -11.75 -3.15 -46.22
C PRO A 212 -11.60 -1.82 -45.44
N VAL A 213 -12.32 -1.70 -44.34
CA VAL A 213 -12.20 -0.59 -43.40
C VAL A 213 -10.96 -0.86 -42.54
N ALA A 214 -9.97 0.00 -42.65
CA ALA A 214 -8.79 -0.01 -41.79
C ALA A 214 -9.13 0.57 -40.43
N ILE A 215 -8.86 -0.18 -39.36
CA ILE A 215 -8.99 0.26 -37.98
C ILE A 215 -7.61 0.69 -37.50
N THR A 216 -7.49 1.94 -37.08
CA THR A 216 -6.22 2.52 -36.65
C THR A 216 -6.16 2.70 -35.15
N SER A 217 -4.95 2.68 -34.60
CA SER A 217 -4.74 3.04 -33.20
C SER A 217 -4.89 4.54 -32.99
N PRO A 218 -5.67 4.99 -32.00
CA PRO A 218 -5.82 6.42 -31.69
C PRO A 218 -4.61 7.00 -30.95
N VAL A 219 -3.71 6.14 -30.45
CA VAL A 219 -2.58 6.51 -29.63
C VAL A 219 -1.36 5.66 -29.97
N GLY A 220 -0.17 6.22 -29.70
CA GLY A 220 1.07 5.46 -29.70
C GLY A 220 1.25 4.71 -28.39
N GLY A 221 1.91 3.57 -28.43
CA GLY A 221 2.19 2.73 -27.27
C GLY A 221 2.50 1.30 -27.67
N HIS A 222 2.03 0.34 -26.90
CA HIS A 222 2.18 -1.09 -27.17
C HIS A 222 0.82 -1.79 -27.07
N VAL A 223 0.67 -2.89 -27.77
CA VAL A 223 -0.46 -3.78 -27.61
C VAL A 223 -0.36 -4.43 -26.22
N LEU A 224 -1.31 -4.15 -25.34
CA LEU A 224 -1.37 -4.77 -24.01
C LEU A 224 -1.99 -6.16 -24.08
N ARG A 225 -3.05 -6.30 -24.92
CA ARG A 225 -3.76 -7.55 -25.11
C ARG A 225 -4.48 -7.57 -26.44
N VAL A 226 -4.47 -8.72 -27.13
CA VAL A 226 -5.31 -8.98 -28.29
C VAL A 226 -6.54 -9.76 -27.82
N LEU A 227 -7.72 -9.18 -28.01
CA LEU A 227 -8.99 -9.75 -27.58
C LEU A 227 -9.64 -10.62 -28.68
N ARG A 228 -9.34 -10.28 -29.94
CA ARG A 228 -9.78 -11.02 -31.13
C ARG A 228 -8.61 -11.14 -32.12
N GLU A 229 -7.97 -12.29 -32.15
CA GLU A 229 -6.83 -12.58 -33.01
C GLU A 229 -7.29 -13.17 -34.36
N SER A 230 -8.19 -14.16 -34.28
CA SER A 230 -8.61 -14.93 -35.44
C SER A 230 -9.59 -14.16 -36.33
N GLU A 231 -9.52 -14.42 -37.64
CA GLU A 231 -10.53 -13.97 -38.58
C GLU A 231 -11.93 -14.47 -38.19
N GLY A 232 -12.95 -13.69 -38.48
CA GLY A 232 -14.32 -14.03 -38.14
C GLY A 232 -15.28 -12.86 -38.29
N VAL A 233 -16.56 -13.12 -38.10
CA VAL A 233 -17.59 -12.08 -38.16
C VAL A 233 -17.61 -11.31 -36.84
N VAL A 234 -17.57 -9.99 -36.89
CA VAL A 234 -17.68 -9.09 -35.73
C VAL A 234 -18.84 -8.13 -35.90
N ALA A 235 -19.48 -7.79 -34.79
CA ALA A 235 -20.47 -6.73 -34.71
C ALA A 235 -19.82 -5.37 -34.48
N PRO A 236 -20.48 -4.25 -34.80
CA PRO A 236 -20.03 -2.93 -34.41
C PRO A 236 -19.83 -2.85 -32.88
N GLY A 237 -18.77 -2.21 -32.42
CA GLY A 237 -18.43 -2.10 -31.00
C GLY A 237 -17.72 -3.33 -30.40
N THR A 238 -17.48 -4.39 -31.19
CA THR A 238 -16.72 -5.55 -30.71
C THR A 238 -15.30 -5.13 -30.37
N PRO A 239 -14.80 -5.34 -29.13
CA PRO A 239 -13.42 -5.03 -28.73
C PRO A 239 -12.45 -5.99 -29.42
N LEU A 240 -11.39 -5.44 -30.01
CA LEU A 240 -10.40 -6.17 -30.81
C LEU A 240 -9.07 -6.30 -30.08
N LEU A 241 -8.53 -5.20 -29.59
CA LEU A 241 -7.26 -5.16 -28.86
C LEU A 241 -7.21 -3.97 -27.89
N GLU A 242 -6.31 -4.05 -26.93
CA GLU A 242 -6.03 -2.99 -25.96
C GLU A 242 -4.65 -2.41 -26.24
N VAL A 243 -4.57 -1.08 -26.29
CA VAL A 243 -3.31 -0.33 -26.50
C VAL A 243 -3.07 0.58 -25.31
N GLY A 244 -1.82 0.74 -24.92
CA GLY A 244 -1.40 1.66 -23.86
C GLY A 244 0.10 1.75 -23.76
N ASP A 245 0.58 2.66 -22.92
CA ASP A 245 2.01 2.79 -22.63
C ASP A 245 2.39 1.95 -21.40
N PRO A 246 3.13 0.83 -21.54
CA PRO A 246 3.57 0.02 -20.43
C PRO A 246 4.59 0.74 -19.51
N ALA A 247 5.13 1.88 -19.94
CA ALA A 247 5.96 2.71 -19.09
C ALA A 247 5.14 3.60 -18.14
N ALA A 248 3.87 3.83 -18.44
CA ALA A 248 2.96 4.65 -17.65
C ALA A 248 2.07 3.80 -16.72
N LEU A 249 2.69 3.14 -15.75
CA LEU A 249 1.96 2.33 -14.75
C LEU A 249 1.48 3.16 -13.56
N GLU A 250 0.37 2.73 -12.99
CA GLU A 250 -0.11 3.09 -11.66
C GLU A 250 -0.40 1.82 -10.88
N ILE A 251 -0.43 1.91 -9.56
CA ILE A 251 -0.87 0.81 -8.72
C ILE A 251 -2.29 1.11 -8.22
N VAL A 252 -3.19 0.18 -8.45
CA VAL A 252 -4.55 0.21 -7.92
C VAL A 252 -4.58 -0.69 -6.70
N VAL A 253 -4.87 -0.12 -5.55
CA VAL A 253 -4.91 -0.82 -4.27
C VAL A 253 -6.35 -0.89 -3.81
N ASP A 254 -6.84 -2.09 -3.51
CA ASP A 254 -8.19 -2.32 -3.02
C ASP A 254 -8.19 -2.18 -1.49
N VAL A 255 -8.51 -1.01 -0.96
CA VAL A 255 -8.45 -0.69 0.49
C VAL A 255 -9.80 -0.88 1.14
N LEU A 256 -9.84 -1.49 2.34
CA LEU A 256 -11.06 -1.54 3.15
C LEU A 256 -11.58 -0.15 3.46
N THR A 257 -12.90 0.07 3.41
CA THR A 257 -13.50 1.39 3.68
C THR A 257 -13.19 1.93 5.06
N SER A 258 -13.02 1.05 6.07
CA SER A 258 -12.60 1.41 7.43
C SER A 258 -11.20 2.03 7.47
N ASP A 259 -10.29 1.57 6.62
CA ASP A 259 -8.89 2.02 6.58
C ASP A 259 -8.69 3.16 5.59
N ALA A 260 -9.50 3.20 4.53
CA ALA A 260 -9.45 4.24 3.50
C ALA A 260 -9.62 5.66 4.04
N VAL A 261 -10.38 5.84 5.13
CA VAL A 261 -10.56 7.15 5.80
C VAL A 261 -9.25 7.68 6.40
N ARG A 262 -8.28 6.82 6.65
CA ARG A 262 -6.93 7.17 7.14
C ARG A 262 -5.95 7.46 5.99
N VAL A 263 -6.21 6.91 4.81
CA VAL A 263 -5.37 7.10 3.62
C VAL A 263 -5.58 8.50 3.06
N ARG A 264 -4.49 9.25 2.90
CA ARG A 264 -4.56 10.63 2.41
C ARG A 264 -3.83 10.77 1.07
N PRO A 265 -4.37 11.56 0.14
CA PRO A 265 -3.64 11.96 -1.06
C PRO A 265 -2.27 12.56 -0.72
N GLY A 266 -1.25 12.21 -1.47
CA GLY A 266 0.15 12.58 -1.22
C GLY A 266 0.87 11.67 -0.21
N GLY A 267 0.17 10.79 0.50
CA GLY A 267 0.75 9.82 1.44
C GLY A 267 1.80 8.92 0.78
N LEU A 268 2.86 8.60 1.52
CA LEU A 268 3.88 7.65 1.08
C LEU A 268 3.27 6.24 1.02
N ALA A 269 3.59 5.51 -0.03
CA ALA A 269 3.29 4.10 -0.17
C ALA A 269 4.57 3.32 -0.52
N ILE A 270 4.75 2.16 0.06
CA ILE A 270 5.82 1.24 -0.29
C ILE A 270 5.16 0.09 -1.05
N ILE A 271 5.68 -0.19 -2.24
CA ILE A 271 5.17 -1.22 -3.15
C ILE A 271 6.17 -2.36 -3.13
N ASP A 272 5.72 -3.54 -2.77
CA ASP A 272 6.56 -4.71 -2.57
C ASP A 272 5.94 -5.97 -3.20
N ALA A 273 6.58 -7.14 -3.02
CA ALA A 273 6.11 -8.46 -3.44
C ALA A 273 5.81 -8.61 -4.95
N TRP A 274 6.33 -7.74 -5.82
CA TRP A 274 6.16 -7.80 -7.27
C TRP A 274 7.25 -8.62 -8.00
N GLY A 275 8.22 -9.16 -7.26
CA GLY A 275 9.35 -9.93 -7.78
C GLY A 275 10.65 -9.16 -7.92
N GLY A 276 10.64 -7.85 -7.65
CA GLY A 276 11.79 -6.96 -7.65
C GLY A 276 11.99 -6.25 -6.30
N PRO A 277 12.87 -5.23 -6.25
CA PRO A 277 13.12 -4.45 -5.04
C PRO A 277 11.90 -3.61 -4.66
N ALA A 278 11.74 -3.32 -3.37
CA ALA A 278 10.70 -2.42 -2.90
C ALA A 278 10.77 -1.05 -3.60
N LEU A 279 9.63 -0.53 -4.01
CA LEU A 279 9.49 0.74 -4.71
C LEU A 279 8.77 1.75 -3.84
N GLU A 280 9.12 3.01 -4.02
CA GLU A 280 8.38 4.11 -3.43
C GLU A 280 7.27 4.57 -4.37
N GLY A 281 6.11 4.79 -3.79
CA GLY A 281 4.95 5.36 -4.46
C GLY A 281 4.30 6.46 -3.63
N ARG A 282 3.37 7.18 -4.23
CA ARG A 282 2.54 8.16 -3.55
C ARG A 282 1.09 7.97 -3.90
N VAL A 283 0.25 8.03 -2.90
CA VAL A 283 -1.20 8.01 -3.08
C VAL A 283 -1.59 9.25 -3.89
N ARG A 284 -2.08 9.05 -5.10
CA ARG A 284 -2.61 10.15 -5.93
C ARG A 284 -4.01 10.54 -5.49
N ARG A 285 -4.88 9.56 -5.32
CA ARG A 285 -6.25 9.76 -4.83
C ARG A 285 -6.83 8.46 -4.28
N VAL A 286 -7.85 8.59 -3.46
CA VAL A 286 -8.77 7.52 -3.08
C VAL A 286 -10.08 7.77 -3.82
N GLU A 287 -10.60 6.76 -4.52
CA GLU A 287 -11.86 6.90 -5.24
C GLU A 287 -13.03 6.96 -4.25
N PRO A 288 -14.02 7.82 -4.47
CA PRO A 288 -15.10 8.02 -3.51
C PRO A 288 -16.17 6.92 -3.57
N SER A 289 -16.11 6.04 -4.57
CA SER A 289 -17.10 4.99 -4.78
C SER A 289 -16.60 3.66 -4.23
N ALA A 290 -17.35 3.09 -3.30
CA ALA A 290 -17.08 1.77 -2.76
C ALA A 290 -17.69 0.68 -3.64
N PHE A 291 -17.06 -0.49 -3.64
CA PHE A 291 -17.53 -1.71 -4.27
C PHE A 291 -17.45 -2.88 -3.30
N THR A 292 -18.27 -3.90 -3.54
CA THR A 292 -18.25 -5.13 -2.74
C THR A 292 -17.32 -6.14 -3.37
N ARG A 293 -16.45 -6.73 -2.55
CA ARG A 293 -15.56 -7.83 -2.93
C ARG A 293 -15.69 -8.97 -1.92
N LEU A 294 -15.65 -10.21 -2.39
CA LEU A 294 -15.56 -11.38 -1.54
C LEU A 294 -14.12 -11.58 -1.09
N SER A 295 -13.91 -11.66 0.23
CA SER A 295 -12.61 -12.02 0.79
C SER A 295 -12.28 -13.49 0.57
N ALA A 296 -11.04 -13.90 0.84
CA ALA A 296 -10.61 -15.30 0.75
C ALA A 296 -11.42 -16.24 1.68
N LEU A 297 -12.07 -15.70 2.69
CA LEU A 297 -12.92 -16.43 3.63
C LEU A 297 -14.41 -16.45 3.21
N GLY A 298 -14.75 -15.88 2.04
CA GLY A 298 -16.12 -15.82 1.54
C GLY A 298 -16.99 -14.75 2.21
N VAL A 299 -16.39 -13.80 2.92
CA VAL A 299 -17.11 -12.68 3.54
C VAL A 299 -17.12 -11.49 2.59
N GLU A 300 -18.26 -10.83 2.45
CA GLU A 300 -18.38 -9.59 1.68
C GLU A 300 -17.69 -8.44 2.42
N GLU A 301 -16.78 -7.78 1.72
CA GLU A 301 -16.04 -6.61 2.20
C GLU A 301 -16.34 -5.41 1.31
N GLN A 302 -16.55 -4.26 1.96
CA GLN A 302 -16.68 -2.98 1.26
C GLN A 302 -15.29 -2.36 1.09
N ARG A 303 -14.89 -2.15 -0.15
CA ARG A 303 -13.57 -1.66 -0.52
C ARG A 303 -13.67 -0.44 -1.42
N VAL A 304 -12.62 0.37 -1.45
CA VAL A 304 -12.44 1.50 -2.36
C VAL A 304 -11.08 1.39 -3.03
N ASN A 305 -10.96 1.90 -4.27
CA ASN A 305 -9.66 1.95 -4.92
C ASN A 305 -8.85 3.15 -4.40
N ALA A 306 -7.63 2.90 -3.97
CA ALA A 306 -6.61 3.92 -3.83
C ALA A 306 -5.64 3.82 -5.01
N LEU A 307 -5.42 4.92 -5.71
CA LEU A 307 -4.51 5.00 -6.84
C LEU A 307 -3.17 5.52 -6.37
N VAL A 308 -2.12 4.76 -6.63
CA VAL A 308 -0.75 5.06 -6.19
C VAL A 308 0.14 5.23 -7.43
N ASP A 309 0.81 6.37 -7.51
CA ASP A 309 1.83 6.64 -8.53
C ASP A 309 3.17 6.12 -8.06
N ILE A 310 3.91 5.44 -8.94
CA ILE A 310 5.27 4.97 -8.67
C ILE A 310 6.20 6.18 -8.78
N VAL A 311 6.93 6.49 -7.71
CA VAL A 311 7.89 7.60 -7.65
C VAL A 311 9.32 7.11 -7.92
N SER A 312 9.60 5.85 -7.63
CA SER A 312 10.89 5.23 -7.91
C SER A 312 11.27 5.36 -9.38
N PRO A 313 12.57 5.59 -9.71
CA PRO A 313 13.04 5.70 -11.10
C PRO A 313 12.71 4.45 -11.92
N ARG A 314 12.34 4.65 -13.20
CA ARG A 314 11.94 3.59 -14.12
C ARG A 314 12.90 2.38 -14.19
N PRO A 315 14.24 2.53 -14.20
CA PRO A 315 15.15 1.40 -14.21
C PRO A 315 15.02 0.41 -13.05
N ARG A 316 14.36 0.80 -11.96
CA ARG A 316 14.14 -0.08 -10.82
C ARG A 316 12.91 -0.99 -10.96
N TRP A 317 12.06 -0.73 -11.94
CA TRP A 317 10.80 -1.44 -12.15
C TRP A 317 10.45 -1.65 -13.63
N GLU A 318 11.48 -1.77 -14.49
CA GLU A 318 11.31 -2.05 -15.93
C GLU A 318 10.54 -3.34 -16.18
N ASP A 319 10.77 -4.35 -15.33
CA ASP A 319 10.14 -5.67 -15.43
C ASP A 319 8.72 -5.73 -14.81
N LEU A 320 8.25 -4.64 -14.20
CA LEU A 320 6.89 -4.57 -13.68
C LEU A 320 5.91 -4.38 -14.84
N GLY A 321 5.02 -5.36 -15.05
CA GLY A 321 4.06 -5.38 -16.14
C GLY A 321 2.64 -5.02 -15.70
N ASP A 322 1.78 -4.79 -16.69
CA ASP A 322 0.34 -4.60 -16.49
C ASP A 322 -0.30 -5.86 -15.88
N GLY A 323 -1.16 -5.68 -14.89
CA GLY A 323 -1.84 -6.77 -14.20
C GLY A 323 -1.02 -7.49 -13.13
N TYR A 324 0.26 -7.14 -12.91
CA TYR A 324 1.07 -7.76 -11.87
C TYR A 324 0.50 -7.45 -10.49
N ARG A 325 0.42 -8.49 -9.65
CA ARG A 325 0.06 -8.33 -8.23
C ARG A 325 1.23 -7.73 -7.47
N VAL A 326 0.91 -6.86 -6.54
CA VAL A 326 1.86 -6.20 -5.63
C VAL A 326 1.26 -6.17 -4.23
N GLU A 327 2.10 -6.06 -3.20
CA GLU A 327 1.68 -5.64 -1.87
C GLU A 327 1.99 -4.15 -1.69
N VAL A 328 1.07 -3.42 -1.08
CA VAL A 328 1.22 -1.98 -0.88
C VAL A 328 1.02 -1.63 0.58
N HIS A 329 2.04 -1.02 1.18
CA HIS A 329 2.04 -0.52 2.54
C HIS A 329 1.86 0.99 2.51
N VAL A 330 0.62 1.46 2.64
CA VAL A 330 0.31 2.90 2.65
C VAL A 330 0.59 3.46 4.03
N VAL A 331 1.53 4.39 4.14
CA VAL A 331 1.87 5.04 5.41
C VAL A 331 0.76 6.02 5.78
N VAL A 332 0.03 5.72 6.85
CA VAL A 332 -1.06 6.55 7.37
C VAL A 332 -0.64 7.40 8.55
N TRP A 333 0.44 7.03 9.21
CA TRP A 333 1.06 7.79 10.28
C TRP A 333 2.55 7.44 10.40
N GLU A 334 3.38 8.44 10.66
CA GLU A 334 4.81 8.26 10.85
C GLU A 334 5.34 9.25 11.88
N ARG A 335 6.25 8.76 12.73
CA ARG A 335 7.06 9.60 13.62
C ARG A 335 8.50 9.08 13.60
N PRO A 336 9.48 9.92 13.24
CA PRO A 336 10.87 9.46 13.09
C PRO A 336 11.54 9.15 14.43
N ASP A 337 11.06 9.74 15.53
CA ASP A 337 11.65 9.65 16.87
C ASP A 337 10.60 9.27 17.95
N ALA A 338 9.84 8.22 17.74
CA ALA A 338 8.90 7.71 18.72
C ALA A 338 9.61 6.86 19.78
N VAL A 339 9.22 7.03 21.05
CA VAL A 339 9.53 6.02 22.08
C VAL A 339 8.61 4.83 21.82
N LYS A 340 9.15 3.63 21.67
CA LYS A 340 8.41 2.45 21.27
C LYS A 340 8.78 1.21 22.06
N ALA A 341 7.81 0.36 22.29
CA ALA A 341 7.96 -0.94 22.93
C ALA A 341 7.33 -2.03 22.06
N PRO A 342 7.77 -3.30 22.18
CA PRO A 342 7.08 -4.41 21.56
C PRO A 342 5.60 -4.43 21.92
N ALA A 343 4.71 -4.66 20.94
CA ALA A 343 3.27 -4.75 21.19
C ALA A 343 2.91 -5.85 22.19
N SER A 344 3.72 -6.91 22.23
CA SER A 344 3.59 -8.05 23.16
C SER A 344 3.97 -7.72 24.61
N ALA A 345 4.57 -6.57 24.87
CA ALA A 345 4.89 -6.13 26.22
C ALA A 345 3.75 -5.33 26.88
N VAL A 346 2.82 -4.80 26.08
CA VAL A 346 1.79 -3.87 26.52
C VAL A 346 0.44 -4.58 26.57
N PHE A 347 -0.26 -4.47 27.71
CA PHE A 347 -1.55 -5.11 27.93
C PHE A 347 -2.55 -4.16 28.60
N ARG A 348 -3.83 -4.51 28.54
CA ARG A 348 -4.90 -3.75 29.21
C ARG A 348 -4.84 -4.00 30.71
N HIS A 349 -4.87 -2.93 31.49
CA HIS A 349 -4.96 -2.99 32.95
C HIS A 349 -5.94 -1.92 33.44
N GLY A 350 -7.07 -2.36 33.99
CA GLY A 350 -8.19 -1.47 34.29
C GLY A 350 -8.66 -0.74 33.01
N ASP A 351 -8.86 0.56 33.12
CA ASP A 351 -9.29 1.41 32.00
C ASP A 351 -8.13 1.89 31.09
N GLY A 352 -6.89 1.53 31.45
CA GLY A 352 -5.68 1.99 30.74
C GLY A 352 -4.84 0.86 30.16
N TRP A 353 -3.60 1.23 29.85
CA TRP A 353 -2.56 0.33 29.36
C TRP A 353 -1.43 0.27 30.39
N ALA A 354 -0.82 -0.89 30.53
CA ALA A 354 0.33 -1.11 31.40
C ALA A 354 1.31 -2.07 30.75
N LEU A 355 2.51 -2.11 31.29
CA LEU A 355 3.56 -3.08 31.01
C LEU A 355 4.32 -3.42 32.29
N PHE A 356 5.09 -4.50 32.28
CA PHE A 356 6.02 -4.81 33.35
C PHE A 356 7.40 -4.30 33.01
N ARG A 357 7.86 -3.27 33.75
CA ARG A 357 9.25 -2.81 33.74
C ARG A 357 10.09 -3.65 34.69
N VAL A 358 11.31 -3.95 34.34
CA VAL A 358 12.22 -4.71 35.19
C VAL A 358 13.25 -3.77 35.81
N ASP A 359 13.22 -3.68 37.14
CA ASP A 359 14.17 -2.92 37.95
C ASP A 359 14.92 -3.86 38.90
N GLY A 360 16.22 -4.02 38.73
CA GLY A 360 17.04 -4.88 39.60
C GLY A 360 16.57 -6.34 39.64
N GLY A 361 16.05 -6.86 38.52
CA GLY A 361 15.51 -8.24 38.44
C GLY A 361 14.11 -8.41 39.05
N VAL A 362 13.39 -7.32 39.29
CA VAL A 362 12.02 -7.33 39.82
C VAL A 362 11.07 -6.68 38.82
N ALA A 363 10.00 -7.38 38.47
CA ALA A 363 8.94 -6.86 37.62
C ALA A 363 8.13 -5.79 38.38
N ARG A 364 7.96 -4.63 37.75
CA ARG A 364 7.14 -3.53 38.28
C ARG A 364 6.03 -3.20 37.28
N LEU A 365 4.80 -3.34 37.74
CA LEU A 365 3.65 -2.93 36.96
C LEU A 365 3.70 -1.41 36.76
N THR A 366 3.81 -0.98 35.52
CA THR A 366 3.97 0.42 35.15
C THR A 366 2.86 0.83 34.20
N PRO A 367 1.93 1.71 34.62
CA PRO A 367 0.95 2.31 33.71
C PRO A 367 1.65 3.14 32.64
N VAL A 368 1.19 3.02 31.40
CA VAL A 368 1.77 3.74 30.25
C VAL A 368 0.70 4.37 29.38
N GLY A 369 1.04 5.53 28.82
CA GLY A 369 0.27 6.12 27.72
C GLY A 369 0.63 5.43 26.42
N VAL A 370 -0.39 4.99 25.68
CA VAL A 370 -0.23 4.34 24.37
C VAL A 370 -0.77 5.25 23.29
N GLY A 371 0.02 5.44 22.23
CA GLY A 371 -0.37 6.13 21.02
C GLY A 371 -0.65 5.16 19.88
N GLU A 372 -0.07 5.42 18.71
CA GLU A 372 -0.21 4.58 17.52
C GLU A 372 0.42 3.19 17.72
N ARG A 373 -0.17 2.21 17.04
CA ARG A 373 0.20 0.79 17.18
C ARG A 373 0.38 0.14 15.83
N THR A 374 1.39 -0.70 15.73
CA THR A 374 1.56 -1.66 14.64
C THR A 374 1.36 -3.08 15.17
N GLY A 375 1.38 -4.08 14.29
CA GLY A 375 1.36 -5.48 14.73
C GLY A 375 2.56 -5.90 15.58
N ARG A 376 3.66 -5.15 15.56
CA ARG A 376 4.92 -5.49 16.24
C ARG A 376 5.29 -4.52 17.35
N GLU A 377 5.03 -3.24 17.19
CA GLU A 377 5.47 -2.16 18.07
C GLU A 377 4.32 -1.22 18.44
N VAL A 378 4.44 -0.60 19.58
CA VAL A 378 3.48 0.36 20.12
C VAL A 378 4.21 1.63 20.50
N GLN A 379 3.67 2.78 20.09
CA GLN A 379 4.15 4.07 20.56
C GLN A 379 3.81 4.24 22.04
N ILE A 380 4.81 4.58 22.85
CA ILE A 380 4.65 4.97 24.24
C ILE A 380 4.68 6.50 24.33
N THR A 381 3.58 7.09 24.78
CA THR A 381 3.44 8.55 24.91
C THR A 381 3.86 9.06 26.29
N GLY A 382 4.00 8.16 27.27
CA GLY A 382 4.43 8.48 28.64
C GLY A 382 4.42 7.24 29.55
N GLY A 383 5.00 7.39 30.73
CA GLY A 383 5.02 6.34 31.77
C GLY A 383 6.31 5.52 31.83
N ILE A 384 7.13 5.51 30.77
CA ILE A 384 8.42 4.80 30.78
C ILE A 384 9.46 5.56 29.97
N ALA A 385 10.72 5.45 30.36
CA ALA A 385 11.83 6.07 29.69
C ALA A 385 12.46 5.10 28.65
N GLU A 386 13.14 5.67 27.66
CA GLU A 386 14.01 4.94 26.73
C GLU A 386 15.09 4.13 27.49
N GLY A 387 15.43 2.95 27.00
CA GLY A 387 16.39 2.04 27.59
C GLY A 387 15.84 1.17 28.73
N ALA A 388 14.64 1.45 29.24
CA ALA A 388 14.04 0.62 30.28
C ALA A 388 13.75 -0.80 29.76
N GLN A 389 14.07 -1.81 30.56
CA GLN A 389 13.79 -3.21 30.22
C GLN A 389 12.34 -3.52 30.50
N VAL A 390 11.64 -4.12 29.55
CA VAL A 390 10.24 -4.54 29.66
C VAL A 390 10.09 -6.01 29.35
N ILE A 391 9.13 -6.64 29.99
CA ILE A 391 8.81 -8.06 29.79
C ILE A 391 7.90 -8.20 28.57
N VAL A 392 8.31 -9.01 27.60
CA VAL A 392 7.47 -9.38 26.47
C VAL A 392 6.76 -10.71 26.77
N TYR A 393 5.52 -10.82 26.30
CA TYR A 393 4.64 -11.98 26.58
C TYR A 393 4.56 -12.33 28.08
N PRO A 394 4.19 -11.36 28.96
CA PRO A 394 4.12 -11.64 30.36
C PRO A 394 3.10 -12.76 30.64
N SER A 395 3.55 -13.81 31.35
CA SER A 395 2.65 -14.89 31.76
C SER A 395 1.79 -14.44 32.96
N ASP A 396 0.68 -15.11 33.19
CA ASP A 396 -0.24 -14.84 34.33
C ASP A 396 0.41 -15.00 35.72
N ARG A 397 1.61 -15.59 35.77
CA ARG A 397 2.39 -15.73 37.00
C ARG A 397 3.20 -14.49 37.35
N ILE A 398 3.35 -13.55 36.40
CA ILE A 398 4.10 -12.32 36.62
C ILE A 398 3.14 -11.26 37.16
N ALA A 399 3.37 -10.86 38.40
CA ALA A 399 2.66 -9.79 39.07
C ALA A 399 3.65 -8.72 39.54
N ASP A 400 3.13 -7.59 40.00
CA ASP A 400 3.98 -6.55 40.59
C ASP A 400 4.82 -7.10 41.75
N GLY A 401 6.12 -6.83 41.76
CA GLY A 401 7.06 -7.36 42.74
C GLY A 401 7.63 -8.75 42.45
N THR A 402 7.23 -9.42 41.38
CA THR A 402 7.75 -10.74 41.00
C THR A 402 9.23 -10.64 40.61
N ARG A 403 10.10 -11.53 41.16
CA ARG A 403 11.48 -11.67 40.73
C ARG A 403 11.53 -12.37 39.37
N VAL A 404 12.25 -11.78 38.42
CA VAL A 404 12.42 -12.31 37.07
C VAL A 404 13.89 -12.44 36.73
N VAL A 405 14.19 -13.37 35.84
CA VAL A 405 15.52 -13.57 35.26
C VAL A 405 15.35 -13.66 33.74
N GLN A 406 16.27 -13.06 33.03
CA GLN A 406 16.27 -13.14 31.58
C GLN A 406 16.41 -14.60 31.14
N ARG A 407 15.57 -15.02 30.20
CA ARG A 407 15.60 -16.35 29.60
C ARG A 407 16.80 -16.52 28.68
#